data_3663c4f9b7d24dbf4671e319b3c5148d
#
_entry.id   3663c4f9b7d24dbf4671e319b3c5148d
#
_cell.length_a   1.000
_cell.length_b   1.000
_cell.length_c   1.000
_cell.angle_alpha   90.00
_cell.angle_beta   90.00
_cell.angle_gamma   90.00
#
_symmetry.space_group_name_H-M   'P 1'
#
loop_
_entity.id
_entity.type
_entity.pdbx_description
1 polymer ?
#
loop_
_entity_poly.entity_id
_entity_poly.type
_entity_poly.pdbx_seq_one_letter_code
_entity_poly.pdbx_strand_id
1 'polypeptide(L)'
;MARLTQSFRLLPRPWDPSAPGAREMGEPDLFTCACCGLITPGRRFPWHGDGPGPVCALCNILQDPTRPAIEREAVLIWWPKLPQTRIMTLTRCAHQALMQTLGNGPNGQDVVWHRAMDAIASGSDTAMMPAQCKSALAVLRALHARTTEARRRLETTFPRLLATALLMANRADPQINESATTLMDGIRLFPLGRLYNGPTDIYPALVREWLDADPQPVMT
;
A
#
# COMPACT_ATOMS: atom_id res chain seq x y z
N MET A 1 14.99 5.59 19.15
CA MET A 1 14.48 5.04 17.87
C MET A 1 13.33 4.01 17.99
N ALA A 2 12.84 3.66 19.17
CA ALA A 2 11.88 2.54 19.37
C ALA A 2 10.38 2.91 19.29
N ARG A 3 10.00 4.19 19.18
CA ARG A 3 8.58 4.60 19.24
C ARG A 3 7.87 4.80 17.89
N LEU A 4 8.57 4.79 16.76
CA LEU A 4 7.98 5.06 15.44
C LEU A 4 7.29 3.85 14.78
N THR A 5 7.50 2.64 15.28
CA THR A 5 7.05 1.42 14.61
C THR A 5 5.61 1.00 14.92
N GLN A 6 4.98 1.58 15.95
CA GLN A 6 3.60 1.22 16.34
C GLN A 6 2.50 2.12 15.73
N SER A 7 2.86 3.27 15.18
CA SER A 7 1.90 4.33 14.80
C SER A 7 1.13 4.04 13.50
N PHE A 8 1.65 3.22 12.60
CA PHE A 8 1.01 2.93 11.31
C PHE A 8 0.42 1.52 11.31
N ARG A 9 -0.70 1.33 11.99
CA ARG A 9 -1.50 0.10 11.94
C ARG A 9 -2.65 0.24 10.96
N LEU A 10 -3.11 -0.88 10.42
CA LEU A 10 -4.36 -0.92 9.70
C LEU A 10 -5.49 -0.54 10.66
N LEU A 11 -6.16 0.57 10.38
CA LEU A 11 -7.25 1.09 11.21
C LEU A 11 -8.57 0.79 10.50
N PRO A 12 -9.40 -0.13 11.01
CA PRO A 12 -10.73 -0.33 10.47
C PRO A 12 -11.61 0.90 10.78
N ARG A 13 -11.88 1.70 9.76
CA ARG A 13 -12.82 2.81 9.82
C ARG A 13 -13.89 2.64 8.75
N PRO A 14 -15.13 3.09 8.99
CA PRO A 14 -16.11 3.22 7.93
C PRO A 14 -15.56 4.17 6.87
N TRP A 15 -15.68 3.79 5.60
CA TRP A 15 -15.38 4.71 4.51
C TRP A 15 -16.38 5.87 4.54
N ASP A 16 -15.88 7.09 4.57
CA ASP A 16 -16.66 8.31 4.52
C ASP A 16 -16.36 9.02 3.19
N PRO A 17 -17.30 9.03 2.25
CA PRO A 17 -17.14 9.73 0.97
C PRO A 17 -17.08 11.25 1.12
N SER A 18 -17.56 11.80 2.26
CA SER A 18 -17.53 13.22 2.57
C SER A 18 -16.29 13.64 3.36
N ALA A 19 -15.48 12.66 3.83
CA ALA A 19 -14.23 12.98 4.48
C ALA A 19 -13.41 13.90 3.55
N PRO A 20 -12.93 15.03 4.06
CA PRO A 20 -12.15 15.93 3.23
C PRO A 20 -11.01 15.13 2.62
N GLY A 21 -11.17 14.81 1.33
CA GLY A 21 -10.07 14.30 0.50
C GLY A 21 -8.88 15.21 0.73
N ALA A 22 -7.70 14.77 0.38
CA ALA A 22 -6.51 15.56 0.53
C ALA A 22 -6.84 17.05 0.39
N ARG A 23 -6.77 17.80 1.46
CA ARG A 23 -6.80 19.25 1.33
C ARG A 23 -5.67 19.57 0.38
N GLU A 24 -6.00 20.18 -0.75
CA GLU A 24 -5.04 20.88 -1.56
C GLU A 24 -4.44 21.96 -0.66
N MET A 25 -3.41 21.57 0.06
CA MET A 25 -2.58 22.53 0.78
C MET A 25 -1.72 23.18 -0.29
N GLY A 26 -1.88 24.49 -0.44
CA GLY A 26 -1.29 25.29 -1.50
C GLY A 26 0.18 24.96 -1.81
N GLU A 27 0.60 25.32 -3.01
CA GLU A 27 1.86 25.12 -3.71
C GLU A 27 2.59 23.76 -3.52
N PRO A 28 3.23 23.24 -4.58
CA PRO A 28 3.79 21.88 -4.60
C PRO A 28 5.09 21.79 -3.79
N ASP A 29 5.05 22.17 -2.52
CA ASP A 29 6.18 21.94 -1.64
C ASP A 29 6.40 20.44 -1.47
N LEU A 30 7.63 20.03 -1.68
CA LEU A 30 8.06 18.67 -1.38
C LEU A 30 7.79 18.36 0.08
N PHE A 31 7.21 17.20 0.35
CA PHE A 31 7.07 16.69 1.72
C PHE A 31 7.60 15.27 1.83
N THR A 32 7.99 14.91 3.03
CA THR A 32 8.37 13.52 3.35
C THR A 32 7.20 12.79 3.94
N CYS A 33 6.79 11.70 3.31
CA CYS A 33 5.75 10.81 3.82
C CYS A 33 6.19 10.19 5.15
N ALA A 34 5.47 10.45 6.23
CA ALA A 34 5.79 9.96 7.56
C ALA A 34 5.76 8.43 7.66
N CYS A 35 5.03 7.73 6.77
CA CYS A 35 4.92 6.28 6.76
C CYS A 35 6.05 5.60 5.97
N CYS A 36 6.21 5.92 4.68
CA CYS A 36 7.16 5.19 3.80
C CYS A 36 8.43 5.96 3.46
N GLY A 37 8.58 7.21 3.95
CA GLY A 37 9.75 8.04 3.70
C GLY A 37 9.85 8.61 2.27
N LEU A 38 8.79 8.49 1.45
CA LEU A 38 8.76 9.09 0.11
C LEU A 38 8.85 10.60 0.20
N ILE A 39 9.74 11.21 -0.57
CA ILE A 39 9.77 12.65 -0.82
C ILE A 39 8.99 12.90 -2.12
N THR A 40 7.94 13.72 -2.06
CA THR A 40 7.04 13.94 -3.20
C THR A 40 6.37 15.31 -3.13
N PRO A 41 6.12 15.98 -4.26
CA PRO A 41 5.27 17.17 -4.33
C PRO A 41 3.77 16.84 -4.32
N GLY A 42 3.40 15.56 -4.41
CA GLY A 42 2.02 15.10 -4.55
C GLY A 42 1.12 15.41 -3.35
N ARG A 43 -0.12 14.98 -3.46
CA ARG A 43 -1.15 15.21 -2.43
C ARG A 43 -0.73 14.69 -1.06
N ARG A 44 -0.92 15.52 -0.04
CA ARG A 44 -0.71 15.19 1.37
C ARG A 44 -2.02 14.77 2.01
N PHE A 45 -1.99 13.65 2.72
CA PHE A 45 -3.14 13.17 3.48
C PHE A 45 -2.81 13.26 4.97
N PRO A 46 -3.66 13.88 5.79
CA PRO A 46 -3.46 13.87 7.23
C PRO A 46 -3.55 12.43 7.75
N TRP A 47 -2.68 12.06 8.67
CA TRP A 47 -2.84 10.81 9.38
C TRP A 47 -3.84 11.00 10.53
N HIS A 48 -4.92 10.22 10.53
CA HIS A 48 -5.92 10.25 11.59
C HIS A 48 -5.49 9.36 12.75
N GLY A 49 -5.02 9.95 13.82
CA GLY A 49 -4.50 9.28 15.00
C GLY A 49 -3.17 9.91 15.45
N ASP A 50 -2.45 9.24 16.33
CA ASP A 50 -1.18 9.71 16.89
C ASP A 50 0.01 9.59 15.93
N GLY A 51 -0.24 9.69 14.64
CA GLY A 51 0.78 9.59 13.62
C GLY A 51 1.67 10.83 13.53
N PRO A 52 2.94 10.67 13.15
CA PRO A 52 3.94 11.74 13.21
C PRO A 52 3.81 12.79 12.10
N GLY A 53 2.83 12.71 11.20
CA GLY A 53 2.70 13.68 10.12
C GLY A 53 1.93 13.18 8.89
N PRO A 54 1.97 13.93 7.78
CA PRO A 54 1.23 13.62 6.57
C PRO A 54 1.79 12.38 5.87
N VAL A 55 0.91 11.69 5.15
CA VAL A 55 1.26 10.51 4.35
C VAL A 55 0.95 10.72 2.88
N CYS A 56 1.65 9.99 2.01
CA CYS A 56 1.38 10.00 0.57
C CYS A 56 0.12 9.19 0.22
N ALA A 57 -0.35 9.32 -1.02
CA ALA A 57 -1.55 8.65 -1.51
C ALA A 57 -1.50 7.13 -1.31
N LEU A 58 -0.35 6.49 -1.56
CA LEU A 58 -0.19 5.05 -1.32
C LEU A 58 -0.39 4.69 0.15
N CYS A 59 0.22 5.43 1.07
CA CYS A 59 0.13 5.11 2.49
C CYS A 59 -1.24 5.48 3.09
N ASN A 60 -1.99 6.38 2.44
CA ASN A 60 -3.34 6.72 2.86
C ASN A 60 -4.31 5.54 2.81
N ILE A 61 -4.09 4.54 1.96
CA ILE A 61 -4.95 3.34 1.90
C ILE A 61 -5.02 2.58 3.24
N LEU A 62 -4.02 2.75 4.10
CA LEU A 62 -4.00 2.12 5.44
C LEU A 62 -5.10 2.66 6.35
N GLN A 63 -5.57 3.88 6.10
CA GLN A 63 -6.60 4.55 6.91
C GLN A 63 -8.01 4.16 6.50
N ASP A 64 -8.18 3.68 5.26
CA ASP A 64 -9.47 3.41 4.65
C ASP A 64 -9.60 1.99 4.09
N PRO A 65 -9.49 0.96 4.93
CA PRO A 65 -9.57 -0.43 4.47
C PRO A 65 -10.98 -0.84 4.00
N THR A 66 -11.98 0.03 4.18
CA THR A 66 -13.36 -0.19 3.72
C THR A 66 -13.70 0.54 2.41
N ARG A 67 -12.76 1.30 1.84
CA ARG A 67 -12.98 2.03 0.58
C ARG A 67 -13.36 1.10 -0.58
N PRO A 68 -14.17 1.57 -1.55
CA PRO A 68 -14.75 0.71 -2.59
C PRO A 68 -13.74 -0.08 -3.43
N ALA A 69 -12.57 0.49 -3.71
CA ALA A 69 -11.57 -0.13 -4.57
C ALA A 69 -10.49 -0.93 -3.82
N ILE A 70 -10.51 -0.97 -2.48
CA ILE A 70 -9.41 -1.50 -1.68
C ILE A 70 -8.98 -2.93 -2.06
N GLU A 71 -9.92 -3.79 -2.44
CA GLU A 71 -9.64 -5.18 -2.81
C GLU A 71 -8.90 -5.33 -4.16
N ARG A 72 -8.95 -4.27 -4.97
CA ARG A 72 -8.18 -4.15 -6.21
C ARG A 72 -6.84 -3.45 -5.98
N GLU A 73 -6.68 -2.76 -4.86
CA GLU A 73 -5.52 -1.93 -4.52
C GLU A 73 -4.57 -2.62 -3.56
N ALA A 74 -5.08 -3.50 -2.68
CA ALA A 74 -4.28 -4.13 -1.66
C ALA A 74 -4.88 -5.46 -1.19
N VAL A 75 -4.02 -6.29 -0.59
CA VAL A 75 -4.41 -7.54 0.07
C VAL A 75 -3.81 -7.60 1.47
N LEU A 76 -4.40 -8.45 2.33
CA LEU A 76 -3.86 -8.73 3.64
C LEU A 76 -2.76 -9.79 3.54
N ILE A 77 -1.67 -9.55 4.26
CA ILE A 77 -0.57 -10.48 4.44
C ILE A 77 -0.29 -10.68 5.93
N TRP A 78 0.30 -11.82 6.30
CA TRP A 78 0.77 -12.09 7.65
C TRP A 78 2.29 -11.93 7.71
N TRP A 79 2.74 -10.90 8.46
CA TRP A 79 4.18 -10.69 8.70
C TRP A 79 4.43 -9.97 10.03
N PRO A 80 4.41 -10.66 11.17
CA PRO A 80 4.55 -10.03 12.50
C PRO A 80 5.91 -9.36 12.70
N LYS A 81 6.98 -9.91 12.09
CA LYS A 81 8.35 -9.40 12.27
C LYS A 81 8.64 -8.13 11.48
N LEU A 82 7.78 -7.76 10.51
CA LEU A 82 7.99 -6.59 9.68
C LEU A 82 6.91 -5.55 9.95
N PRO A 83 7.28 -4.32 10.37
CA PRO A 83 6.29 -3.27 10.60
C PRO A 83 5.66 -2.80 9.28
N GLN A 84 4.43 -2.27 9.35
CA GLN A 84 3.69 -1.81 8.19
C GLN A 84 4.47 -0.75 7.38
N THR A 85 5.19 0.15 8.05
CA THR A 85 6.02 1.17 7.39
C THR A 85 7.07 0.55 6.46
N ARG A 86 7.71 -0.54 6.89
CA ARG A 86 8.70 -1.25 6.07
C ARG A 86 8.07 -1.95 4.87
N ILE A 87 6.87 -2.52 5.03
CA ILE A 87 6.11 -3.08 3.92
C ILE A 87 5.81 -1.99 2.87
N MET A 88 5.32 -0.82 3.31
CA MET A 88 5.04 0.29 2.41
C MET A 88 6.30 0.80 1.70
N THR A 89 7.42 0.92 2.42
CA THR A 89 8.71 1.34 1.86
C THR A 89 9.21 0.33 0.81
N LEU A 90 9.26 -0.96 1.17
CA LEU A 90 9.73 -2.01 0.26
C LEU A 90 8.87 -2.10 -1.00
N THR A 91 7.55 -2.05 -0.83
CA THR A 91 6.60 -2.08 -1.96
C THR A 91 6.80 -0.88 -2.88
N ARG A 92 6.89 0.33 -2.31
CA ARG A 92 7.12 1.55 -3.08
C ARG A 92 8.45 1.49 -3.85
N CYS A 93 9.55 1.14 -3.19
CA CYS A 93 10.87 1.05 -3.83
C CYS A 93 10.86 0.00 -4.95
N ALA A 94 10.24 -1.17 -4.73
CA ALA A 94 10.12 -2.18 -5.77
C ALA A 94 9.28 -1.70 -6.95
N HIS A 95 8.18 -0.99 -6.69
CA HIS A 95 7.35 -0.41 -7.74
C HIS A 95 8.07 0.69 -8.54
N GLN A 96 8.85 1.54 -7.88
CA GLN A 96 9.68 2.55 -8.55
C GLN A 96 10.74 1.88 -9.44
N ALA A 97 11.45 0.86 -8.94
CA ALA A 97 12.44 0.12 -9.72
C ALA A 97 11.83 -0.60 -10.94
N LEU A 98 10.63 -1.16 -10.80
CA LEU A 98 9.90 -1.74 -11.93
C LEU A 98 9.50 -0.66 -12.93
N MET A 99 8.98 0.47 -12.49
CA MET A 99 8.56 1.55 -13.39
C MET A 99 9.73 2.16 -14.15
N GLN A 100 10.90 2.34 -13.52
CA GLN A 100 12.13 2.78 -14.20
C GLN A 100 12.51 1.87 -15.37
N THR A 101 12.31 0.56 -15.21
CA THR A 101 12.68 -0.42 -16.24
C THR A 101 11.58 -0.59 -17.30
N LEU A 102 10.32 -0.63 -16.87
CA LEU A 102 9.16 -0.91 -17.75
C LEU A 102 8.58 0.36 -18.36
N GLY A 103 8.79 1.50 -17.72
CA GLY A 103 8.14 2.77 -18.04
C GLY A 103 8.70 3.52 -19.24
N ASN A 104 9.82 3.07 -19.83
CA ASN A 104 10.51 3.78 -20.92
C ASN A 104 9.95 3.49 -22.33
N GLY A 105 8.81 2.85 -22.44
CA GLY A 105 8.16 2.56 -23.73
C GLY A 105 7.19 3.65 -24.17
N PRO A 106 7.19 4.05 -25.45
CA PRO A 106 6.46 5.23 -25.92
C PRO A 106 4.93 5.09 -25.98
N ASN A 107 4.39 3.86 -26.00
CA ASN A 107 2.93 3.62 -26.03
C ASN A 107 2.59 2.31 -25.33
N GLY A 108 1.73 2.34 -24.29
CA GLY A 108 1.26 1.14 -23.61
C GLY A 108 1.96 0.82 -22.29
N GLN A 109 2.66 1.76 -21.71
CA GLN A 109 3.35 1.62 -20.42
C GLN A 109 2.44 1.07 -19.32
N ASP A 110 1.19 1.53 -19.26
CA ASP A 110 0.25 1.09 -18.23
C ASP A 110 -0.20 -0.36 -18.46
N VAL A 111 -0.25 -0.83 -19.72
CA VAL A 111 -0.57 -2.22 -20.03
C VAL A 111 0.54 -3.16 -19.55
N VAL A 112 1.80 -2.80 -19.78
CA VAL A 112 2.95 -3.59 -19.31
C VAL A 112 3.00 -3.60 -17.79
N TRP A 113 2.77 -2.45 -17.15
CA TRP A 113 2.65 -2.31 -15.71
C TRP A 113 1.56 -3.23 -15.14
N HIS A 114 0.34 -3.16 -15.67
CA HIS A 114 -0.77 -3.96 -15.19
C HIS A 114 -0.52 -5.46 -15.36
N ARG A 115 0.07 -5.89 -16.48
CA ARG A 115 0.48 -7.29 -16.68
C ARG A 115 1.50 -7.75 -15.65
N ALA A 116 2.49 -6.91 -15.31
CA ALA A 116 3.48 -7.23 -14.29
C ALA A 116 2.82 -7.39 -12.91
N MET A 117 1.91 -6.50 -12.54
CA MET A 117 1.18 -6.57 -11.28
C MET A 117 0.24 -7.78 -11.23
N ASP A 118 -0.44 -8.10 -12.32
CA ASP A 118 -1.29 -9.30 -12.43
C ASP A 118 -0.47 -10.59 -12.30
N ALA A 119 0.72 -10.65 -12.91
CA ALA A 119 1.61 -11.80 -12.80
C ALA A 119 2.10 -12.00 -11.34
N ILE A 120 2.34 -10.92 -10.59
CA ILE A 120 2.69 -11.00 -9.17
C ILE A 120 1.50 -11.52 -8.37
N ALA A 121 0.31 -10.96 -8.59
CA ALA A 121 -0.90 -11.30 -7.85
C ALA A 121 -1.37 -12.75 -8.12
N SER A 122 -1.20 -13.25 -9.34
CA SER A 122 -1.56 -14.62 -9.72
C SER A 122 -0.47 -15.66 -9.43
N GLY A 123 0.73 -15.23 -9.05
CA GLY A 123 1.89 -16.12 -8.92
C GLY A 123 2.40 -16.66 -10.25
N SER A 124 1.99 -16.06 -11.37
CA SER A 124 2.39 -16.49 -12.71
C SER A 124 3.87 -16.27 -12.97
N ASP A 125 4.41 -17.00 -13.96
CA ASP A 125 5.81 -16.88 -14.33
C ASP A 125 6.11 -15.47 -14.90
N THR A 126 7.19 -14.87 -14.41
CA THR A 126 7.74 -13.60 -14.89
C THR A 126 9.07 -13.80 -15.64
N ALA A 127 9.33 -15.00 -16.16
CA ALA A 127 10.56 -15.32 -16.88
C ALA A 127 10.82 -14.39 -18.08
N MET A 128 9.75 -13.87 -18.68
CA MET A 128 9.81 -12.91 -19.79
C MET A 128 10.14 -11.47 -19.37
N MET A 129 10.24 -11.20 -18.06
CA MET A 129 10.54 -9.84 -17.57
C MET A 129 12.06 -9.56 -17.65
N PRO A 130 12.44 -8.29 -17.95
CA PRO A 130 13.85 -7.89 -18.00
C PRO A 130 14.61 -8.29 -16.74
N ALA A 131 15.90 -8.65 -16.90
CA ALA A 131 16.74 -9.07 -15.78
C ALA A 131 16.81 -8.02 -14.67
N GLN A 132 16.76 -6.73 -15.02
CA GLN A 132 16.77 -5.60 -14.10
C GLN A 132 15.55 -5.57 -13.17
N CYS A 133 14.43 -6.21 -13.56
CA CYS A 133 13.23 -6.29 -12.74
C CYS A 133 13.30 -7.40 -11.68
N LYS A 134 14.26 -8.33 -11.76
CA LYS A 134 14.26 -9.56 -10.96
C LYS A 134 14.25 -9.30 -9.45
N SER A 135 15.06 -8.36 -8.98
CA SER A 135 15.14 -8.04 -7.55
C SER A 135 13.84 -7.44 -7.03
N ALA A 136 13.26 -6.48 -7.76
CA ALA A 136 11.99 -5.87 -7.41
C ALA A 136 10.83 -6.89 -7.42
N LEU A 137 10.80 -7.75 -8.45
CA LEU A 137 9.81 -8.83 -8.54
C LEU A 137 9.97 -9.84 -7.40
N ALA A 138 11.20 -10.20 -7.03
CA ALA A 138 11.46 -11.11 -5.91
C ALA A 138 10.92 -10.54 -4.59
N VAL A 139 11.12 -9.24 -4.32
CA VAL A 139 10.56 -8.56 -3.15
C VAL A 139 9.04 -8.62 -3.15
N LEU A 140 8.40 -8.21 -4.24
CA LEU A 140 6.93 -8.19 -4.32
C LEU A 140 6.32 -9.59 -4.21
N ARG A 141 6.94 -10.60 -4.81
CA ARG A 141 6.52 -12.00 -4.69
C ARG A 141 6.69 -12.54 -3.26
N ALA A 142 7.80 -12.21 -2.60
CA ALA A 142 8.02 -12.62 -1.21
C ALA A 142 6.98 -12.00 -0.27
N LEU A 143 6.58 -10.75 -0.51
CA LEU A 143 5.50 -10.09 0.21
C LEU A 143 4.16 -10.75 -0.11
N HIS A 144 3.84 -10.95 -1.39
CA HIS A 144 2.58 -11.57 -1.83
C HIS A 144 2.42 -13.00 -1.32
N ALA A 145 3.49 -13.80 -1.27
CA ALA A 145 3.45 -15.17 -0.75
C ALA A 145 2.94 -15.25 0.71
N ARG A 146 3.01 -14.16 1.47
CA ARG A 146 2.49 -14.07 2.84
C ARG A 146 0.96 -13.98 2.91
N THR A 147 0.27 -13.85 1.80
CA THR A 147 -1.20 -13.93 1.70
C THR A 147 -1.72 -15.31 2.11
N THR A 148 -0.97 -16.37 1.82
CA THR A 148 -1.34 -17.74 2.20
C THR A 148 -1.51 -17.88 3.71
N GLU A 149 -0.59 -17.34 4.49
CA GLU A 149 -0.67 -17.41 5.95
C GLU A 149 -1.77 -16.47 6.49
N ALA A 150 -1.96 -15.29 5.89
CA ALA A 150 -3.09 -14.42 6.24
C ALA A 150 -4.42 -15.14 6.00
N ARG A 151 -4.59 -15.78 4.85
CA ARG A 151 -5.80 -16.56 4.52
C ARG A 151 -6.03 -17.70 5.52
N ARG A 152 -4.99 -18.43 5.89
CA ARG A 152 -5.09 -19.51 6.87
C ARG A 152 -5.58 -19.04 8.24
N ARG A 153 -5.20 -17.82 8.66
CA ARG A 153 -5.55 -17.24 9.96
C ARG A 153 -6.88 -16.53 10.00
N LEU A 154 -7.22 -15.83 8.93
CA LEU A 154 -8.36 -14.91 8.85
C LEU A 154 -9.49 -15.45 7.96
N GLU A 155 -9.27 -16.59 7.28
CA GLU A 155 -10.14 -17.15 6.24
C GLU A 155 -10.34 -16.18 5.04
N THR A 156 -9.68 -15.02 5.07
CA THR A 156 -9.75 -13.99 4.05
C THR A 156 -8.41 -13.29 3.85
N THR A 157 -8.23 -12.71 2.66
CA THR A 157 -7.16 -11.76 2.34
C THR A 157 -7.72 -10.39 1.94
N PHE A 158 -9.02 -10.21 2.02
CA PHE A 158 -9.72 -9.00 1.62
C PHE A 158 -9.76 -7.98 2.76
N PRO A 159 -9.12 -6.80 2.60
CA PRO A 159 -9.05 -5.80 3.66
C PRO A 159 -10.44 -5.32 4.11
N ARG A 160 -11.38 -5.11 3.17
CA ARG A 160 -12.73 -4.63 3.47
C ARG A 160 -13.50 -5.64 4.31
N LEU A 161 -13.41 -6.93 3.97
CA LEU A 161 -14.14 -7.97 4.69
C LEU A 161 -13.69 -8.01 6.15
N LEU A 162 -12.37 -8.03 6.41
CA LEU A 162 -11.83 -7.99 7.76
C LEU A 162 -12.22 -6.71 8.50
N ALA A 163 -12.04 -5.54 7.87
CA ALA A 163 -12.38 -4.26 8.48
C ALA A 163 -13.87 -4.16 8.83
N THR A 164 -14.76 -4.63 7.94
CA THR A 164 -16.20 -4.65 8.19
C THR A 164 -16.55 -5.58 9.35
N ALA A 165 -15.95 -6.77 9.40
CA ALA A 165 -16.16 -7.71 10.50
C ALA A 165 -15.73 -7.13 11.84
N LEU A 166 -14.56 -6.47 11.89
CA LEU A 166 -14.07 -5.81 13.11
C LEU A 166 -14.97 -4.64 13.53
N LEU A 167 -15.46 -3.83 12.60
CA LEU A 167 -16.37 -2.73 12.89
C LEU A 167 -17.71 -3.24 13.43
N MET A 168 -18.26 -4.33 12.88
CA MET A 168 -19.46 -4.96 13.38
C MET A 168 -19.25 -5.56 14.77
N ALA A 169 -18.15 -6.28 14.98
CA ALA A 169 -17.82 -6.85 16.28
C ALA A 169 -17.67 -5.76 17.36
N ASN A 170 -16.97 -4.67 17.05
CA ASN A 170 -16.78 -3.56 17.99
C ASN A 170 -18.08 -2.82 18.34
N ARG A 171 -19.07 -2.80 17.42
CA ARG A 171 -20.43 -2.26 17.71
C ARG A 171 -21.23 -3.19 18.63
N ALA A 172 -21.05 -4.49 18.48
CA ALA A 172 -21.76 -5.48 19.29
C ALA A 172 -21.17 -5.57 20.71
N ASP A 173 -19.87 -5.49 20.84
CA ASP A 173 -19.16 -5.54 22.12
C ASP A 173 -17.86 -4.70 22.07
N PRO A 174 -17.86 -3.49 22.70
CA PRO A 174 -16.67 -2.65 22.76
C PRO A 174 -15.46 -3.28 23.46
N GLN A 175 -15.64 -4.32 24.27
CA GLN A 175 -14.53 -5.02 24.94
C GLN A 175 -13.75 -5.95 23.98
N ILE A 176 -14.28 -6.24 22.81
CA ILE A 176 -13.59 -7.02 21.77
C ILE A 176 -12.29 -6.32 21.26
N ASN A 177 -12.11 -5.04 21.55
CA ASN A 177 -10.94 -4.27 21.09
C ASN A 177 -9.59 -4.90 21.46
N GLU A 178 -9.45 -5.52 22.65
CA GLU A 178 -8.19 -6.19 23.02
C GLU A 178 -7.96 -7.46 22.19
N SER A 179 -9.00 -8.28 22.04
CA SER A 179 -8.95 -9.48 21.19
C SER A 179 -8.72 -9.15 19.73
N ALA A 180 -9.35 -8.07 19.22
CA ALA A 180 -9.13 -7.57 17.88
C ALA A 180 -7.70 -7.06 17.70
N THR A 181 -7.12 -6.39 18.69
CA THR A 181 -5.72 -5.94 18.65
C THR A 181 -4.77 -7.14 18.54
N THR A 182 -5.01 -8.18 19.29
CA THR A 182 -4.22 -9.43 19.24
C THR A 182 -4.37 -10.12 17.88
N LEU A 183 -5.59 -10.17 17.32
CA LEU A 183 -5.84 -10.72 16.00
C LEU A 183 -5.11 -9.92 14.91
N MET A 184 -5.07 -8.60 15.05
CA MET A 184 -4.43 -7.68 14.09
C MET A 184 -2.90 -7.67 14.23
N ASP A 185 -2.34 -8.22 15.31
CA ASP A 185 -0.89 -8.30 15.42
C ASP A 185 -0.33 -9.23 14.34
N GLY A 186 0.60 -8.68 13.57
CA GLY A 186 1.16 -9.41 12.42
C GLY A 186 0.38 -9.29 11.11
N ILE A 187 -0.88 -8.83 11.11
CA ILE A 187 -1.60 -8.49 9.88
C ILE A 187 -1.02 -7.20 9.30
N ARG A 188 -0.76 -7.23 7.99
CA ARG A 188 -0.24 -6.09 7.23
C ARG A 188 -1.01 -5.94 5.94
N LEU A 189 -1.10 -4.70 5.46
CA LEU A 189 -1.66 -4.39 4.16
C LEU A 189 -0.51 -4.36 3.13
N PHE A 190 -0.65 -5.12 2.07
CA PHE A 190 0.28 -5.16 0.95
C PHE A 190 -0.36 -4.53 -0.29
N PRO A 191 0.16 -3.36 -0.78
CA PRO A 191 -0.35 -2.73 -1.99
C PRO A 191 -0.02 -3.52 -3.26
N LEU A 192 -1.00 -3.63 -4.16
CA LEU A 192 -0.92 -4.39 -5.41
C LEU A 192 -0.45 -3.55 -6.62
N GLY A 193 0.09 -2.35 -6.39
CA GLY A 193 0.53 -1.48 -7.49
C GLY A 193 -0.63 -0.89 -8.29
N ARG A 194 -1.75 -0.65 -7.63
CA ARG A 194 -2.94 0.00 -8.17
C ARG A 194 -3.51 0.97 -7.13
N LEU A 195 -4.09 2.07 -7.61
CA LEU A 195 -4.79 3.04 -6.77
C LEU A 195 -5.87 3.72 -7.62
N TYR A 196 -7.12 3.57 -7.21
CA TYR A 196 -8.25 4.04 -8.00
C TYR A 196 -8.80 5.38 -7.51
N ASN A 197 -9.00 6.29 -8.47
CA ASN A 197 -9.84 7.47 -8.30
C ASN A 197 -11.06 7.30 -9.21
N GLY A 198 -12.20 6.92 -8.62
CA GLY A 198 -13.34 6.45 -9.40
C GLY A 198 -12.98 5.21 -10.23
N PRO A 199 -13.24 5.20 -11.54
CA PRO A 199 -12.90 4.09 -12.42
C PRO A 199 -11.42 4.03 -12.84
N THR A 200 -10.68 5.13 -12.67
CA THR A 200 -9.33 5.31 -13.22
C THR A 200 -8.27 4.83 -12.23
N ASP A 201 -7.36 3.97 -12.69
CA ASP A 201 -6.14 3.64 -11.95
C ASP A 201 -5.11 4.75 -12.14
N ILE A 202 -4.86 5.50 -11.07
CA ILE A 202 -3.92 6.61 -11.05
C ILE A 202 -2.50 6.20 -10.59
N TYR A 203 -2.32 4.95 -10.19
CA TYR A 203 -1.07 4.52 -9.55
C TYR A 203 0.16 4.62 -10.48
N PRO A 204 0.09 4.20 -11.76
CA PRO A 204 1.23 4.33 -12.65
C PRO A 204 1.69 5.78 -12.84
N ALA A 205 0.75 6.72 -12.90
CA ALA A 205 1.06 8.15 -13.00
C ALA A 205 1.75 8.67 -11.74
N LEU A 206 1.27 8.26 -10.56
CA LEU A 206 1.87 8.63 -9.27
C LEU A 206 3.31 8.09 -9.15
N VAL A 207 3.57 6.86 -9.59
CA VAL A 207 4.93 6.30 -9.50
C VAL A 207 5.89 7.06 -10.42
N ARG A 208 5.46 7.51 -11.61
CA ARG A 208 6.27 8.37 -12.48
C ARG A 208 6.56 9.72 -11.83
N GLU A 209 5.54 10.38 -11.27
CA GLU A 209 5.70 11.62 -10.51
C GLU A 209 6.73 11.49 -9.38
N TRP A 210 6.72 10.38 -8.67
CA TRP A 210 7.69 10.11 -7.60
C TRP A 210 9.10 9.91 -8.12
N LEU A 211 9.27 9.30 -9.30
CA LEU A 211 10.57 9.13 -9.94
C LEU A 211 11.14 10.45 -10.43
N ASP A 212 10.28 11.34 -10.93
CA ASP A 212 10.67 12.66 -11.41
C ASP A 212 11.07 13.59 -10.26
N ALA A 213 10.41 13.47 -9.11
CA ALA A 213 10.65 14.32 -7.94
C ALA A 213 11.88 13.89 -7.11
N ASP A 214 12.16 12.61 -7.03
CA ASP A 214 13.27 12.03 -6.25
C ASP A 214 13.91 10.87 -7.05
N PRO A 215 14.78 11.19 -8.01
CA PRO A 215 15.49 10.16 -8.77
C PRO A 215 16.45 9.41 -7.85
N GLN A 216 15.94 8.43 -7.11
CA GLN A 216 16.75 7.55 -6.28
C GLN A 216 17.80 6.83 -7.13
N PRO A 217 19.04 6.72 -6.67
CA PRO A 217 20.04 5.94 -7.38
C PRO A 217 19.53 4.48 -7.48
N VAL A 218 19.63 3.93 -8.69
CA VAL A 218 19.35 2.52 -8.95
C VAL A 218 20.11 1.68 -7.92
N MET A 219 19.40 0.89 -7.13
CA MET A 219 20.07 -0.10 -6.28
C MET A 219 20.79 -1.09 -7.19
N THR A 220 22.10 -0.88 -7.37
CA THR A 220 23.02 -1.81 -8.04
C THR A 220 23.33 -3.00 -7.15
#